data_ca6b02a3ed572c8061f3491fbf4623d4
#
_entry.id   ca6b02a3ed572c8061f3491fbf4623d4
#
_cell.length_a   1.000
_cell.length_b   1.000
_cell.length_c   1.000
_cell.angle_alpha   90.00
_cell.angle_beta   90.00
_cell.angle_gamma   90.00
#
_symmetry.space_group_name_H-M   'P 1'
#
loop_
_entity.id
_entity.type
_entity.pdbx_description
1 polymer ?
#
loop_
_entity_poly.entity_id
_entity_poly.type
_entity_poly.pdbx_seq_one_letter_code
_entity_poly.pdbx_strand_id
1 'polypeptide(L)'
;GKKSVGYFIKYMQEIPKNENDIIDIFIDIKNDNKRIKVPTLEEVKLAYERVEKIVSLSKKQNIETIDILHKDFPKKLKLIENAPQVLFYKGNYNAIINENTLAIIGSREASKEGQKNAYEMAYLFAKENYSIISGLAMGCDTYAHKGCLDANGMTVGVLSSGLDTMYPIQNRELAERIIENNGCLLSEYPIGFTSFKNNFIERDRIESGLSLGTIVIEANIKSGTMHTANFTLEQERVLACFNINKSGNKFLLENDKAI
;
A
#
# COMPACT_ATOMS: atom_id res chain seq x y z
N GLY A 1 -7.38 -4.47 -16.96
CA GLY A 1 -7.14 -3.46 -15.90
C GLY A 1 -7.81 -3.85 -14.58
N LYS A 2 -7.60 -3.11 -13.49
CA LYS A 2 -8.14 -3.42 -12.12
C LYS A 2 -9.63 -3.74 -12.13
N LYS A 3 -10.45 -2.98 -12.85
CA LYS A 3 -11.90 -3.24 -12.97
C LYS A 3 -12.21 -4.59 -13.63
N SER A 4 -11.43 -4.99 -14.63
CA SER A 4 -11.62 -6.29 -15.31
C SER A 4 -11.31 -7.47 -14.40
N VAL A 5 -10.31 -7.34 -13.52
CA VAL A 5 -9.97 -8.37 -12.52
C VAL A 5 -11.07 -8.48 -11.47
N GLY A 6 -11.62 -7.37 -11.00
CA GLY A 6 -12.77 -7.37 -10.08
C GLY A 6 -14.00 -8.07 -10.67
N TYR A 7 -14.30 -7.84 -11.96
CA TYR A 7 -15.34 -8.59 -12.67
C TYR A 7 -14.99 -10.08 -12.74
N PHE A 8 -13.76 -10.43 -13.11
CA PHE A 8 -13.32 -11.82 -13.21
C PHE A 8 -13.53 -12.57 -11.89
N ILE A 9 -13.09 -11.99 -10.77
CA ILE A 9 -13.27 -12.59 -9.44
C ILE A 9 -14.76 -12.76 -9.10
N LYS A 10 -15.61 -11.79 -9.44
CA LYS A 10 -17.06 -11.85 -9.20
C LYS A 10 -17.74 -12.99 -9.97
N TYR A 11 -17.29 -13.27 -11.20
CA TYR A 11 -17.87 -14.31 -12.07
C TYR A 11 -17.21 -15.68 -11.89
N MET A 12 -16.06 -15.73 -11.22
CA MET A 12 -15.36 -16.98 -10.93
C MET A 12 -16.11 -17.77 -9.86
N GLN A 13 -16.78 -18.83 -10.26
CA GLN A 13 -17.48 -19.76 -9.34
C GLN A 13 -16.49 -20.73 -8.68
N GLU A 14 -15.53 -21.21 -9.46
CA GLU A 14 -14.44 -22.09 -9.03
C GLU A 14 -13.11 -21.57 -9.57
N ILE A 15 -12.01 -21.98 -8.93
CA ILE A 15 -10.66 -21.65 -9.41
C ILE A 15 -10.45 -22.30 -10.78
N PRO A 16 -10.12 -21.52 -11.84
CA PRO A 16 -9.86 -22.03 -13.18
C PRO A 16 -8.77 -23.09 -13.16
N LYS A 17 -9.01 -24.23 -13.83
CA LYS A 17 -8.06 -25.35 -13.89
C LYS A 17 -7.19 -25.33 -15.15
N ASN A 18 -7.61 -24.60 -16.15
CA ASN A 18 -6.93 -24.47 -17.43
C ASN A 18 -7.27 -23.13 -18.10
N GLU A 19 -6.63 -22.86 -19.22
CA GLU A 19 -6.77 -21.60 -19.98
C GLU A 19 -8.18 -21.39 -20.54
N ASN A 20 -8.89 -22.46 -20.92
CA ASN A 20 -10.24 -22.36 -21.45
C ASN A 20 -11.23 -21.91 -20.40
N ASP A 21 -11.11 -22.42 -19.16
CA ASP A 21 -11.94 -21.97 -18.03
C ASP A 21 -11.84 -20.43 -17.83
N ILE A 22 -10.64 -19.89 -18.02
CA ILE A 22 -10.43 -18.42 -17.96
C ILE A 22 -11.17 -17.72 -19.09
N ILE A 23 -11.09 -18.25 -20.30
CA ILE A 23 -11.76 -17.68 -21.48
C ILE A 23 -13.28 -17.71 -21.27
N ASP A 24 -13.83 -18.81 -20.77
CA ASP A 24 -15.26 -19.00 -20.53
C ASP A 24 -15.77 -17.95 -19.53
N ILE A 25 -15.05 -17.73 -18.41
CA ILE A 25 -15.36 -16.66 -17.46
C ILE A 25 -15.39 -15.29 -18.15
N PHE A 26 -14.42 -14.98 -19.03
CA PHE A 26 -14.43 -13.72 -19.76
C PHE A 26 -15.58 -13.61 -20.79
N ILE A 27 -16.05 -14.73 -21.34
CA ILE A 27 -17.25 -14.77 -22.19
C ILE A 27 -18.49 -14.39 -21.37
N ASP A 28 -18.65 -14.97 -20.18
CA ASP A 28 -19.75 -14.66 -19.27
C ASP A 28 -19.75 -13.19 -18.85
N ILE A 29 -18.58 -12.65 -18.46
CA ILE A 29 -18.44 -11.24 -18.13
C ILE A 29 -18.83 -10.35 -19.32
N LYS A 30 -18.47 -10.73 -20.54
CA LYS A 30 -18.78 -9.97 -21.75
C LYS A 30 -20.27 -9.93 -22.06
N ASN A 31 -21.02 -10.96 -21.71
CA ASN A 31 -22.47 -10.98 -21.87
C ASN A 31 -23.14 -9.86 -21.06
N ASP A 32 -22.65 -9.59 -19.85
CA ASP A 32 -23.14 -8.53 -18.96
C ASP A 32 -22.47 -7.17 -19.23
N ASN A 33 -21.22 -7.18 -19.67
CA ASN A 33 -20.45 -5.97 -19.94
C ASN A 33 -19.73 -6.02 -21.29
N LYS A 34 -20.40 -5.55 -22.33
CA LYS A 34 -19.93 -5.55 -23.73
C LYS A 34 -18.57 -4.85 -23.96
N ARG A 35 -18.10 -4.03 -23.00
CA ARG A 35 -16.81 -3.34 -23.10
C ARG A 35 -15.62 -4.25 -22.74
N ILE A 36 -15.85 -5.40 -22.13
CA ILE A 36 -14.81 -6.35 -21.78
C ILE A 36 -14.42 -7.15 -23.04
N LYS A 37 -13.13 -7.20 -23.28
CA LYS A 37 -12.55 -8.03 -24.36
C LYS A 37 -12.33 -9.44 -23.81
N VAL A 38 -12.81 -10.45 -24.52
CA VAL A 38 -12.48 -11.86 -24.25
C VAL A 38 -11.05 -12.09 -24.77
N PRO A 39 -10.13 -12.61 -23.96
CA PRO A 39 -8.77 -12.91 -24.41
C PRO A 39 -8.76 -14.12 -25.33
N THR A 40 -7.78 -14.17 -26.23
CA THR A 40 -7.50 -15.39 -27.00
C THR A 40 -6.74 -16.40 -26.15
N LEU A 41 -6.73 -17.66 -26.57
CA LEU A 41 -5.95 -18.71 -25.89
C LEU A 41 -4.46 -18.37 -25.83
N GLU A 42 -3.92 -17.77 -26.89
CA GLU A 42 -2.53 -17.32 -26.95
C GLU A 42 -2.25 -16.19 -25.94
N GLU A 43 -3.15 -15.20 -25.84
CA GLU A 43 -3.04 -14.12 -24.85
C GLU A 43 -3.05 -14.67 -23.43
N VAL A 44 -3.86 -15.70 -23.13
CA VAL A 44 -3.90 -16.36 -21.83
C VAL A 44 -2.60 -17.13 -21.55
N LYS A 45 -2.10 -17.91 -22.50
CA LYS A 45 -0.82 -18.63 -22.35
C LYS A 45 0.35 -17.69 -22.10
N LEU A 46 0.46 -16.61 -22.87
CA LEU A 46 1.48 -15.58 -22.64
C LEU A 46 1.36 -14.91 -21.26
N ALA A 47 0.14 -14.75 -20.75
CA ALA A 47 -0.07 -14.24 -19.40
C ALA A 47 0.43 -15.23 -18.33
N TYR A 48 0.20 -16.53 -18.49
CA TYR A 48 0.75 -17.56 -17.60
C TYR A 48 2.28 -17.56 -17.58
N GLU A 49 2.94 -17.56 -18.73
CA GLU A 49 4.41 -17.50 -18.81
C GLU A 49 4.98 -16.27 -18.05
N ARG A 50 4.30 -15.10 -18.19
CA ARG A 50 4.70 -13.89 -17.46
C ARG A 50 4.52 -14.04 -15.97
N VAL A 51 3.41 -14.63 -15.51
CA VAL A 51 3.14 -14.86 -14.09
C VAL A 51 4.16 -15.84 -13.51
N GLU A 52 4.46 -16.95 -14.19
CA GLU A 52 5.48 -17.92 -13.76
C GLU A 52 6.86 -17.25 -13.60
N LYS A 53 7.23 -16.40 -14.55
CA LYS A 53 8.47 -15.61 -14.47
C LYS A 53 8.47 -14.68 -13.27
N ILE A 54 7.38 -13.93 -13.05
CA ILE A 54 7.22 -13.02 -11.89
C ILE A 54 7.35 -13.82 -10.59
N VAL A 55 6.63 -14.95 -10.45
CA VAL A 55 6.66 -15.79 -9.25
C VAL A 55 8.06 -16.36 -9.01
N SER A 56 8.72 -16.86 -10.07
CA SER A 56 10.08 -17.40 -9.97
C SER A 56 11.09 -16.32 -9.54
N LEU A 57 11.04 -15.13 -10.11
CA LEU A 57 11.92 -14.02 -9.76
C LEU A 57 11.64 -13.50 -8.34
N SER A 58 10.37 -13.43 -7.95
CA SER A 58 9.95 -13.01 -6.61
C SER A 58 10.49 -13.95 -5.54
N LYS A 59 10.35 -15.26 -5.73
CA LYS A 59 10.88 -16.28 -4.82
C LYS A 59 12.40 -16.18 -4.63
N LYS A 60 13.16 -15.90 -5.71
CA LYS A 60 14.61 -15.71 -5.64
C LYS A 60 15.02 -14.52 -4.77
N GLN A 61 14.15 -13.55 -4.56
CA GLN A 61 14.38 -12.34 -3.76
C GLN A 61 13.64 -12.36 -2.41
N ASN A 62 13.09 -13.51 -2.00
CA ASN A 62 12.27 -13.67 -0.80
C ASN A 62 11.08 -12.70 -0.78
N ILE A 63 10.45 -12.51 -1.96
CA ILE A 63 9.22 -11.74 -2.12
C ILE A 63 8.08 -12.75 -2.22
N GLU A 64 7.17 -12.69 -1.28
CA GLU A 64 5.95 -13.50 -1.21
C GLU A 64 4.77 -12.75 -1.83
N THR A 65 3.71 -13.49 -2.13
CA THR A 65 2.47 -12.92 -2.70
C THR A 65 1.25 -13.38 -1.94
N ILE A 66 0.25 -12.52 -1.85
CA ILE A 66 -1.07 -12.86 -1.33
C ILE A 66 -2.14 -12.19 -2.18
N ASP A 67 -3.18 -12.93 -2.53
CA ASP A 67 -4.31 -12.42 -3.30
C ASP A 67 -5.52 -12.12 -2.40
N ILE A 68 -6.46 -11.34 -2.92
CA ILE A 68 -7.64 -10.85 -2.18
C ILE A 68 -8.60 -11.98 -1.75
N LEU A 69 -8.52 -13.16 -2.34
CA LEU A 69 -9.36 -14.33 -2.00
C LEU A 69 -8.77 -15.10 -0.82
N HIS A 70 -7.48 -14.93 -0.55
CA HIS A 70 -6.84 -15.62 0.55
C HIS A 70 -7.45 -15.19 1.90
N LYS A 71 -7.67 -16.17 2.79
CA LYS A 71 -8.30 -15.93 4.11
C LYS A 71 -7.55 -14.93 4.98
N ASP A 72 -6.23 -14.89 4.87
CA ASP A 72 -5.36 -14.01 5.64
C ASP A 72 -5.04 -12.69 4.92
N PHE A 73 -5.73 -12.37 3.80
CA PHE A 73 -5.59 -11.05 3.18
C PHE A 73 -5.99 -9.96 4.16
N PRO A 74 -5.27 -8.79 4.22
CA PRO A 74 -5.53 -7.76 5.22
C PRO A 74 -6.98 -7.29 5.21
N LYS A 75 -7.73 -7.60 6.27
CA LYS A 75 -9.19 -7.37 6.35
C LYS A 75 -9.55 -5.90 6.09
N LYS A 76 -8.82 -4.97 6.73
CA LYS A 76 -9.05 -3.52 6.56
C LYS A 76 -8.85 -3.08 5.10
N LEU A 77 -7.84 -3.60 4.43
CA LEU A 77 -7.54 -3.26 3.04
C LEU A 77 -8.54 -3.88 2.06
N LYS A 78 -9.12 -5.03 2.40
CA LYS A 78 -10.14 -5.68 1.58
C LYS A 78 -11.44 -4.85 1.48
N LEU A 79 -11.70 -3.99 2.44
CA LEU A 79 -12.92 -3.18 2.53
C LEU A 79 -12.89 -1.91 1.69
N ILE A 80 -11.73 -1.45 1.20
CA ILE A 80 -11.67 -0.24 0.40
C ILE A 80 -12.20 -0.47 -1.02
N GLU A 81 -12.79 0.55 -1.64
CA GLU A 81 -13.44 0.45 -2.96
C GLU A 81 -12.52 -0.14 -4.05
N ASN A 82 -11.27 0.29 -4.10
CA ASN A 82 -10.28 -0.15 -5.07
C ASN A 82 -9.20 -1.02 -4.41
N ALA A 83 -9.61 -2.04 -3.63
CA ALA A 83 -8.69 -2.95 -2.97
C ALA A 83 -7.72 -3.60 -3.98
N PRO A 84 -6.43 -3.71 -3.66
CA PRO A 84 -5.48 -4.41 -4.51
C PRO A 84 -5.85 -5.89 -4.60
N GLN A 85 -5.79 -6.45 -5.81
CA GLN A 85 -6.18 -7.84 -6.05
C GLN A 85 -5.06 -8.81 -5.64
N VAL A 86 -3.82 -8.37 -5.75
CA VAL A 86 -2.62 -9.11 -5.33
C VAL A 86 -1.69 -8.14 -4.63
N LEU A 87 -1.07 -8.60 -3.56
CA LEU A 87 -0.02 -7.90 -2.85
C LEU A 87 1.28 -8.72 -2.93
N PHE A 88 2.36 -8.02 -3.11
CA PHE A 88 3.73 -8.52 -2.99
C PHE A 88 4.31 -8.00 -1.69
N TYR A 89 4.93 -8.86 -0.88
CA TYR A 89 5.52 -8.44 0.37
C TYR A 89 6.86 -9.11 0.63
N LYS A 90 7.70 -8.44 1.42
CA LYS A 90 9.00 -8.93 1.84
C LYS A 90 9.22 -8.57 3.31
N GLY A 91 9.51 -9.56 4.14
CA GLY A 91 9.68 -9.41 5.59
C GLY A 91 8.54 -10.03 6.38
N ASN A 92 8.26 -9.50 7.56
CA ASN A 92 7.28 -10.07 8.49
C ASN A 92 5.84 -9.69 8.13
N TYR A 93 5.06 -10.65 7.64
CA TYR A 93 3.66 -10.46 7.28
C TYR A 93 2.78 -10.03 8.45
N ASN A 94 3.13 -10.41 9.69
CA ASN A 94 2.37 -10.01 10.88
C ASN A 94 2.32 -8.49 11.06
N ALA A 95 3.32 -7.75 10.56
CA ALA A 95 3.30 -6.28 10.58
C ALA A 95 2.13 -5.70 9.77
N ILE A 96 1.70 -6.39 8.69
CA ILE A 96 0.61 -5.98 7.80
C ILE A 96 -0.76 -6.32 8.36
N ILE A 97 -0.91 -7.51 8.95
CA ILE A 97 -2.20 -8.01 9.47
C ILE A 97 -2.46 -7.66 10.93
N ASN A 98 -1.53 -6.96 11.60
CA ASN A 98 -1.77 -6.45 12.95
C ASN A 98 -3.10 -5.68 13.00
N GLU A 99 -3.92 -5.96 13.99
CA GLU A 99 -5.20 -5.23 14.17
C GLU A 99 -4.97 -3.76 14.49
N ASN A 100 -3.91 -3.45 15.23
CA ASN A 100 -3.49 -2.09 15.58
C ASN A 100 -2.48 -1.58 14.53
N THR A 101 -2.96 -0.87 13.53
CA THR A 101 -2.12 -0.26 12.49
C THR A 101 -2.47 1.22 12.35
N LEU A 102 -1.47 2.06 12.19
CA LEU A 102 -1.60 3.51 12.07
C LEU A 102 -0.73 4.03 10.94
N ALA A 103 -1.30 4.82 10.02
CA ALA A 103 -0.52 5.51 9.01
C ALA A 103 0.04 6.82 9.57
N ILE A 104 1.33 7.07 9.35
CA ILE A 104 1.99 8.35 9.66
C ILE A 104 2.61 8.87 8.39
N ILE A 105 2.13 10.04 7.94
CA ILE A 105 2.46 10.62 6.64
C ILE A 105 2.81 12.10 6.77
N GLY A 106 3.49 12.62 5.74
CA GLY A 106 3.76 14.05 5.72
C GLY A 106 4.68 14.48 4.57
N SER A 107 5.19 15.68 4.68
CA SER A 107 6.05 16.32 3.68
C SER A 107 7.32 15.51 3.43
N ARG A 108 7.71 15.41 2.14
CA ARG A 108 9.03 14.90 1.73
C ARG A 108 10.16 15.84 2.15
N GLU A 109 9.86 17.14 2.25
CA GLU A 109 10.76 18.19 2.72
C GLU A 109 10.33 18.62 4.13
N ALA A 110 10.37 17.65 5.06
CA ALA A 110 9.93 17.88 6.43
C ALA A 110 10.82 18.90 7.16
N SER A 111 10.20 19.83 7.86
CA SER A 111 10.89 20.73 8.79
C SER A 111 11.54 19.91 9.92
N LYS A 112 12.48 20.51 10.68
CA LYS A 112 13.06 19.83 11.85
C LYS A 112 11.99 19.45 12.87
N GLU A 113 10.97 20.27 13.04
CA GLU A 113 9.82 20.00 13.90
C GLU A 113 8.99 18.83 13.34
N GLY A 114 8.69 18.83 12.02
CA GLY A 114 7.98 17.74 11.36
C GLY A 114 8.73 16.41 11.43
N GLN A 115 10.07 16.43 11.28
CA GLN A 115 10.91 15.25 11.47
C GLN A 115 10.80 14.69 12.89
N LYS A 116 10.90 15.58 13.90
CA LYS A 116 10.78 15.23 15.32
C LYS A 116 9.39 14.67 15.61
N ASN A 117 8.33 15.35 15.20
CA ASN A 117 6.95 14.93 15.44
C ASN A 117 6.66 13.57 14.79
N ALA A 118 7.10 13.34 13.55
CA ALA A 118 6.94 12.04 12.88
C ALA A 118 7.64 10.91 13.65
N TYR A 119 8.86 11.15 14.11
CA TYR A 119 9.63 10.19 14.89
C TYR A 119 8.96 9.90 16.23
N GLU A 120 8.62 10.92 17.01
CA GLU A 120 8.05 10.78 18.35
C GLU A 120 6.69 10.07 18.32
N MET A 121 5.81 10.45 17.37
CA MET A 121 4.52 9.79 17.23
C MET A 121 4.68 8.31 16.87
N ALA A 122 5.55 7.99 15.91
CA ALA A 122 5.81 6.62 15.53
C ALA A 122 6.40 5.81 16.70
N TYR A 123 7.33 6.40 17.47
CA TYR A 123 7.92 5.78 18.64
C TYR A 123 6.86 5.46 19.70
N LEU A 124 6.00 6.44 20.04
CA LEU A 124 4.96 6.29 21.05
C LEU A 124 3.94 5.20 20.67
N PHE A 125 3.40 5.26 19.45
CA PHE A 125 2.43 4.26 18.99
C PHE A 125 3.05 2.87 18.85
N ALA A 126 4.30 2.77 18.43
CA ALA A 126 5.01 1.50 18.38
C ALA A 126 5.18 0.87 19.78
N LYS A 127 5.42 1.68 20.82
CA LYS A 127 5.43 1.21 22.22
C LYS A 127 4.08 0.68 22.70
N GLU A 128 2.98 1.17 22.11
CA GLU A 128 1.62 0.68 22.37
C GLU A 128 1.22 -0.46 21.39
N ASN A 129 2.22 -1.15 20.79
CA ASN A 129 2.06 -2.28 19.87
C ASN A 129 1.29 -1.95 18.57
N TYR A 130 1.28 -0.70 18.12
CA TYR A 130 0.81 -0.37 16.78
C TYR A 130 1.89 -0.66 15.74
N SER A 131 1.50 -1.26 14.63
CA SER A 131 2.33 -1.27 13.42
C SER A 131 2.21 0.08 12.71
N ILE A 132 3.35 0.69 12.39
CA ILE A 132 3.39 1.98 11.69
C ILE A 132 3.45 1.76 10.19
N ILE A 133 2.48 2.30 9.46
CA ILE A 133 2.38 2.24 8.02
C ILE A 133 2.84 3.57 7.43
N SER A 134 3.71 3.55 6.43
CA SER A 134 4.13 4.76 5.73
C SER A 134 4.72 4.43 4.36
N GLY A 135 4.97 5.45 3.53
CA GLY A 135 5.32 5.30 2.12
C GLY A 135 6.80 5.17 1.82
N LEU A 136 7.65 5.11 2.83
CA LEU A 136 9.11 5.07 2.70
C LEU A 136 9.68 6.27 1.88
N ALA A 137 8.95 7.37 1.77
CA ALA A 137 9.42 8.59 1.13
C ALA A 137 10.45 9.33 2.01
N MET A 138 11.13 10.31 1.44
CA MET A 138 11.96 11.23 2.23
C MET A 138 11.08 12.02 3.20
N GLY A 139 11.68 12.62 4.22
CA GLY A 139 10.99 13.48 5.17
C GLY A 139 10.20 12.72 6.23
N CYS A 140 8.93 13.05 6.44
CA CYS A 140 8.12 12.50 7.53
C CYS A 140 8.09 10.99 7.56
N ASP A 141 7.90 10.32 6.40
CA ASP A 141 7.86 8.86 6.31
C ASP A 141 9.15 8.21 6.82
N THR A 142 10.31 8.77 6.41
CA THR A 142 11.63 8.31 6.88
C THR A 142 11.73 8.35 8.41
N TYR A 143 11.26 9.45 9.02
CA TYR A 143 11.35 9.60 10.48
C TYR A 143 10.30 8.78 11.23
N ALA A 144 9.13 8.57 10.64
CA ALA A 144 8.14 7.65 11.17
C ALA A 144 8.69 6.21 11.25
N HIS A 145 9.30 5.73 10.16
CA HIS A 145 9.93 4.40 10.17
C HIS A 145 11.06 4.31 11.21
N LYS A 146 11.93 5.34 11.30
CA LYS A 146 13.02 5.37 12.29
C LYS A 146 12.51 5.34 13.73
N GLY A 147 11.51 6.16 14.06
CA GLY A 147 10.91 6.18 15.39
C GLY A 147 10.30 4.84 15.78
N CYS A 148 9.60 4.19 14.86
CA CYS A 148 9.05 2.85 15.08
C CYS A 148 10.15 1.81 15.31
N LEU A 149 11.22 1.79 14.51
CA LEU A 149 12.34 0.87 14.65
C LEU A 149 13.08 1.06 15.97
N ASP A 150 13.32 2.30 16.38
CA ASP A 150 14.01 2.61 17.64
C ASP A 150 13.16 2.28 18.87
N ALA A 151 11.84 2.15 18.69
CA ALA A 151 10.92 1.59 19.71
C ALA A 151 10.86 0.05 19.70
N ASN A 152 11.61 -0.63 18.84
CA ASN A 152 11.52 -2.06 18.52
C ASN A 152 10.11 -2.48 18.03
N GLY A 153 9.40 -1.58 17.36
CA GLY A 153 8.07 -1.82 16.80
C GLY A 153 8.10 -2.36 15.37
N MET A 154 6.95 -2.83 14.92
CA MET A 154 6.76 -3.28 13.54
C MET A 154 6.38 -2.11 12.64
N THR A 155 7.05 -1.96 11.50
CA THR A 155 6.68 -0.94 10.51
C THR A 155 6.58 -1.52 9.10
N VAL A 156 5.67 -0.96 8.30
CA VAL A 156 5.41 -1.40 6.92
C VAL A 156 5.69 -0.25 5.97
N GLY A 157 6.66 -0.44 5.09
CA GLY A 157 6.92 0.45 3.97
C GLY A 157 6.09 0.08 2.75
N VAL A 158 5.11 0.91 2.37
CA VAL A 158 4.29 0.66 1.18
C VAL A 158 4.94 1.34 -0.03
N LEU A 159 5.28 0.57 -1.07
CA LEU A 159 6.00 1.05 -2.25
C LEU A 159 5.06 1.22 -3.44
N SER A 160 5.41 2.19 -4.31
CA SER A 160 4.73 2.44 -5.59
C SER A 160 5.36 1.71 -6.78
N SER A 161 6.41 0.91 -6.54
CA SER A 161 7.16 0.09 -7.50
C SER A 161 7.19 -1.37 -7.08
N GLY A 162 7.76 -2.24 -7.92
CA GLY A 162 8.14 -3.59 -7.48
C GLY A 162 9.15 -3.52 -6.33
N LEU A 163 9.15 -4.56 -5.48
CA LEU A 163 10.00 -4.60 -4.28
C LEU A 163 11.50 -4.83 -4.58
N ASP A 164 11.84 -5.06 -5.83
CA ASP A 164 13.22 -5.12 -6.36
C ASP A 164 13.78 -3.74 -6.72
N THR A 165 12.93 -2.72 -6.76
CA THR A 165 13.30 -1.35 -7.12
C THR A 165 13.02 -0.41 -5.96
N MET A 166 14.08 0.08 -5.32
CA MET A 166 13.94 1.00 -4.19
C MET A 166 13.92 2.45 -4.67
N TYR A 167 12.84 3.16 -4.32
CA TYR A 167 12.71 4.59 -4.51
C TYR A 167 12.07 5.25 -3.27
N PRO A 168 12.66 6.32 -2.71
CA PRO A 168 13.95 6.90 -3.10
C PRO A 168 15.14 6.01 -2.71
N ILE A 169 16.22 6.07 -3.48
CA ILE A 169 17.43 5.26 -3.25
C ILE A 169 18.07 5.55 -1.89
N GLN A 170 17.91 6.77 -1.37
CA GLN A 170 18.42 7.20 -0.07
C GLN A 170 17.83 6.40 1.09
N ASN A 171 16.66 5.83 0.93
CA ASN A 171 15.98 5.03 1.94
C ASN A 171 16.23 3.51 1.80
N ARG A 172 17.19 3.09 0.95
CA ARG A 172 17.53 1.67 0.77
C ARG A 172 17.95 1.01 2.10
N GLU A 173 18.90 1.61 2.81
CA GLU A 173 19.35 1.09 4.11
C GLU A 173 18.21 1.06 5.14
N LEU A 174 17.32 2.04 5.11
CA LEU A 174 16.14 2.04 5.98
C LEU A 174 15.19 0.89 5.63
N ALA A 175 14.98 0.60 4.35
CA ALA A 175 14.17 -0.52 3.90
C ALA A 175 14.75 -1.87 4.34
N GLU A 176 16.08 -2.05 4.28
CA GLU A 176 16.77 -3.23 4.77
C GLU A 176 16.60 -3.36 6.29
N ARG A 177 16.83 -2.28 7.04
CA ARG A 177 16.60 -2.24 8.50
C ARG A 177 15.14 -2.57 8.88
N ILE A 178 14.15 -2.15 8.10
CA ILE A 178 12.74 -2.50 8.32
C ILE A 178 12.58 -4.02 8.29
N ILE A 179 13.10 -4.68 7.26
CA ILE A 179 12.99 -6.14 7.11
C ILE A 179 13.73 -6.88 8.25
N GLU A 180 14.94 -6.44 8.57
CA GLU A 180 15.79 -7.04 9.61
C GLU A 180 15.18 -6.91 11.02
N ASN A 181 14.35 -5.89 11.26
CA ASN A 181 13.71 -5.63 12.56
C ASN A 181 12.21 -5.97 12.58
N ASN A 182 11.84 -7.10 12.01
CA ASN A 182 10.47 -7.62 12.02
C ASN A 182 9.43 -6.73 11.33
N GLY A 183 9.85 -5.79 10.49
CA GLY A 183 8.97 -5.01 9.64
C GLY A 183 8.72 -5.68 8.28
N CYS A 184 8.03 -4.99 7.40
CA CYS A 184 7.65 -5.48 6.09
C CYS A 184 7.73 -4.40 5.02
N LEU A 185 8.07 -4.77 3.80
CA LEU A 185 7.86 -3.97 2.60
C LEU A 185 6.68 -4.55 1.84
N LEU A 186 5.83 -3.70 1.32
CA LEU A 186 4.59 -4.07 0.63
C LEU A 186 4.43 -3.31 -0.67
N SER A 187 3.94 -3.97 -1.70
CA SER A 187 3.57 -3.34 -2.97
C SER A 187 2.40 -4.04 -3.65
N GLU A 188 1.63 -3.30 -4.44
CA GLU A 188 0.64 -3.84 -5.39
C GLU A 188 1.29 -4.22 -6.74
N TYR A 189 2.55 -3.86 -6.94
CA TYR A 189 3.23 -4.02 -8.22
C TYR A 189 4.23 -5.18 -8.18
N PRO A 190 4.28 -5.97 -9.28
CA PRO A 190 5.19 -7.10 -9.36
C PRO A 190 6.64 -6.64 -9.50
N ILE A 191 7.57 -7.58 -9.27
CA ILE A 191 8.99 -7.41 -9.54
C ILE A 191 9.22 -6.92 -10.99
N GLY A 192 10.18 -5.99 -11.16
CA GLY A 192 10.49 -5.35 -12.44
C GLY A 192 9.59 -4.17 -12.80
N PHE A 193 8.59 -3.83 -11.97
CA PHE A 193 7.74 -2.68 -12.21
C PHE A 193 8.39 -1.39 -11.69
N THR A 194 8.54 -0.40 -12.57
CA THR A 194 9.05 0.93 -12.24
C THR A 194 7.91 1.92 -12.01
N SER A 195 8.02 2.76 -10.96
CA SER A 195 7.00 3.75 -10.63
C SER A 195 6.89 4.87 -11.65
N PHE A 196 5.64 5.24 -11.96
CA PHE A 196 5.27 6.49 -12.61
C PHE A 196 4.54 7.39 -11.62
N LYS A 197 4.38 8.66 -11.96
CA LYS A 197 3.76 9.67 -11.06
C LYS A 197 2.42 9.21 -10.46
N ASN A 198 1.56 8.60 -11.25
CA ASN A 198 0.24 8.15 -10.79
C ASN A 198 0.31 6.97 -9.81
N ASN A 199 1.37 6.16 -9.85
CA ASN A 199 1.50 5.01 -8.95
C ASN A 199 1.72 5.43 -7.49
N PHE A 200 2.30 6.61 -7.26
CA PHE A 200 2.42 7.15 -5.91
C PHE A 200 1.03 7.46 -5.32
N ILE A 201 0.14 8.09 -6.11
CA ILE A 201 -1.24 8.37 -5.69
C ILE A 201 -2.01 7.07 -5.48
N GLU A 202 -1.88 6.12 -6.40
CA GLU A 202 -2.53 4.81 -6.29
C GLU A 202 -2.08 4.04 -5.03
N ARG A 203 -0.80 4.12 -4.65
CA ARG A 203 -0.24 3.52 -3.47
C ARG A 203 -0.80 4.12 -2.18
N ASP A 204 -1.03 5.43 -2.14
CA ASP A 204 -1.46 6.18 -0.95
C ASP A 204 -2.78 5.62 -0.37
N ARG A 205 -3.68 5.07 -1.20
CA ARG A 205 -4.90 4.39 -0.73
C ARG A 205 -4.63 3.11 0.06
N ILE A 206 -3.47 2.49 -0.15
CA ILE A 206 -3.06 1.27 0.57
C ILE A 206 -2.55 1.64 1.96
N GLU A 207 -1.85 2.76 2.13
CA GLU A 207 -1.40 3.24 3.44
C GLU A 207 -2.60 3.47 4.37
N SER A 208 -3.57 4.28 3.92
CA SER A 208 -4.81 4.49 4.67
C SER A 208 -5.62 3.20 4.79
N GLY A 209 -5.68 2.40 3.71
CA GLY A 209 -6.44 1.15 3.63
C GLY A 209 -5.99 0.06 4.62
N LEU A 210 -4.73 0.03 4.98
CA LEU A 210 -4.18 -0.87 5.99
C LEU A 210 -4.42 -0.38 7.43
N SER A 211 -4.68 0.92 7.62
CA SER A 211 -4.60 1.58 8.93
C SER A 211 -5.97 1.80 9.56
N LEU A 212 -6.05 1.86 10.88
CA LEU A 212 -7.25 2.30 11.62
C LEU A 212 -7.49 3.79 11.44
N GLY A 213 -6.42 4.55 11.25
CA GLY A 213 -6.44 5.99 11.02
C GLY A 213 -5.12 6.46 10.44
N THR A 214 -5.07 7.74 10.11
CA THR A 214 -3.90 8.40 9.52
C THR A 214 -3.56 9.65 10.31
N ILE A 215 -2.28 9.85 10.64
CA ILE A 215 -1.75 11.08 11.24
C ILE A 215 -0.99 11.86 10.17
N VAL A 216 -1.46 13.06 9.88
CA VAL A 216 -0.76 14.03 9.02
C VAL A 216 0.16 14.88 9.88
N ILE A 217 1.46 14.71 9.71
CA ILE A 217 2.46 15.48 10.46
C ILE A 217 2.56 16.90 9.91
N GLU A 218 3.01 17.05 8.67
CA GLU A 218 3.02 18.35 7.99
C GLU A 218 2.73 18.20 6.50
N ALA A 219 1.89 19.06 5.96
CA ALA A 219 1.48 19.01 4.57
C ALA A 219 1.19 20.41 4.00
N ASN A 220 1.56 20.61 2.75
CA ASN A 220 1.01 21.70 1.97
C ASN A 220 -0.24 21.22 1.22
N ILE A 221 -1.21 22.11 1.00
CA ILE A 221 -2.52 21.75 0.42
C ILE A 221 -2.43 21.12 -0.98
N LYS A 222 -1.37 21.41 -1.75
CA LYS A 222 -1.12 20.82 -3.06
C LYS A 222 -0.11 19.66 -3.02
N SER A 223 0.21 19.12 -1.84
CA SER A 223 1.18 18.03 -1.69
C SER A 223 0.55 16.64 -1.88
N GLY A 224 1.39 15.64 -2.18
CA GLY A 224 0.98 14.24 -2.25
C GLY A 224 0.35 13.71 -0.96
N THR A 225 0.78 14.21 0.20
CA THR A 225 0.22 13.87 1.52
C THR A 225 -1.29 14.05 1.59
N MET A 226 -1.83 15.05 0.87
CA MET A 226 -3.28 15.29 0.83
C MET A 226 -4.05 14.19 0.09
N HIS A 227 -3.41 13.40 -0.79
CA HIS A 227 -4.07 12.24 -1.40
C HIS A 227 -4.34 11.17 -0.35
N THR A 228 -3.35 10.82 0.48
CA THR A 228 -3.55 9.84 1.57
C THR A 228 -4.59 10.35 2.57
N ALA A 229 -4.57 11.65 2.92
CA ALA A 229 -5.58 12.25 3.80
C ALA A 229 -7.00 12.12 3.21
N ASN A 230 -7.18 12.40 1.91
CA ASN A 230 -8.46 12.25 1.24
C ASN A 230 -8.90 10.77 1.19
N PHE A 231 -8.02 9.83 0.87
CA PHE A 231 -8.35 8.40 0.92
C PHE A 231 -8.75 7.94 2.32
N THR A 232 -8.11 8.48 3.36
CA THR A 232 -8.49 8.20 4.76
C THR A 232 -9.95 8.57 5.02
N LEU A 233 -10.37 9.77 4.57
CA LEU A 233 -11.76 10.26 4.69
C LEU A 233 -12.73 9.46 3.82
N GLU A 234 -12.39 9.18 2.55
CA GLU A 234 -13.19 8.35 1.65
C GLU A 234 -13.41 6.93 2.16
N GLN A 235 -12.44 6.42 2.92
CA GLN A 235 -12.48 5.10 3.56
C GLN A 235 -13.13 5.15 4.96
N GLU A 236 -13.71 6.29 5.36
CA GLU A 236 -14.39 6.50 6.65
C GLU A 236 -13.51 6.17 7.86
N ARG A 237 -12.21 6.53 7.79
CA ARG A 237 -11.24 6.30 8.85
C ARG A 237 -10.87 7.57 9.57
N VAL A 238 -10.37 7.41 10.79
CA VAL A 238 -9.92 8.57 11.60
C VAL A 238 -8.75 9.26 10.91
N LEU A 239 -8.90 10.57 10.73
CA LEU A 239 -7.83 11.45 10.28
C LEU A 239 -7.44 12.39 11.42
N ALA A 240 -6.18 12.32 11.85
CA ALA A 240 -5.61 13.25 12.82
C ALA A 240 -4.56 14.13 12.14
N CYS A 241 -4.39 15.35 12.63
CA CYS A 241 -3.49 16.31 12.01
C CYS A 241 -2.81 17.18 13.06
N PHE A 242 -1.50 17.38 12.92
CA PHE A 242 -0.77 18.31 13.76
C PHE A 242 -1.19 19.75 13.48
N ASN A 243 -1.44 20.53 14.55
CA ASN A 243 -1.73 21.94 14.44
C ASN A 243 -0.44 22.74 14.23
N ILE A 244 0.05 22.78 13.01
CA ILE A 244 1.26 23.50 12.60
C ILE A 244 0.97 24.46 11.46
N ASN A 245 1.84 25.45 11.28
CA ASN A 245 1.65 26.50 10.27
C ASN A 245 1.98 26.03 8.84
N LYS A 246 1.24 25.03 8.34
CA LYS A 246 1.29 24.53 6.95
C LYS A 246 -0.11 24.59 6.32
N SER A 247 -0.18 24.93 5.06
CA SER A 247 -1.47 25.19 4.39
C SER A 247 -2.39 23.98 4.33
N GLY A 248 -1.85 22.76 4.22
CA GLY A 248 -2.63 21.52 4.24
C GLY A 248 -3.15 21.20 5.63
N ASN A 249 -2.30 21.34 6.69
CA ASN A 249 -2.72 21.12 8.07
C ASN A 249 -3.84 22.08 8.47
N LYS A 250 -3.67 23.39 8.18
CA LYS A 250 -4.72 24.39 8.41
C LYS A 250 -6.02 24.03 7.70
N PHE A 251 -5.94 23.67 6.41
CA PHE A 251 -7.12 23.29 5.65
C PHE A 251 -7.86 22.08 6.28
N LEU A 252 -7.14 21.08 6.77
CA LEU A 252 -7.76 19.90 7.39
C LEU A 252 -8.45 20.26 8.70
N LEU A 253 -7.84 21.09 9.55
CA LEU A 253 -8.38 21.49 10.84
C LEU A 253 -9.52 22.52 10.72
N GLU A 254 -9.34 23.56 9.91
CA GLU A 254 -10.33 24.63 9.73
C GLU A 254 -11.62 24.18 9.02
N ASN A 255 -11.60 23.03 8.33
CA ASN A 255 -12.77 22.45 7.66
C ASN A 255 -13.28 21.18 8.38
N ASP A 256 -12.92 20.97 9.63
CA ASP A 256 -13.35 19.83 10.46
C ASP A 256 -13.13 18.47 9.81
N LYS A 257 -12.07 18.36 8.98
CA LYS A 257 -11.70 17.12 8.28
C LYS A 257 -10.76 16.23 9.09
N ALA A 258 -10.09 16.80 10.08
CA ALA A 258 -9.18 16.10 10.97
C ALA A 258 -9.37 16.58 12.42
N ILE A 259 -9.00 15.70 13.36
CA ILE A 259 -8.90 16.00 14.78
C ILE A 259 -7.48 16.35 15.16
#